data_d49da42f00695012a633029516963909
#
_entry.id   d49da42f00695012a633029516963909
#
_cell.length_a   1.000
_cell.length_b   1.000
_cell.length_c   1.000
_cell.angle_alpha   90.00
_cell.angle_beta   90.00
_cell.angle_gamma   90.00
#
_symmetry.space_group_name_H-M   'P 1'
#
loop_
_entity.id
_entity.type
_entity.pdbx_description
1 polymer ?
#
loop_
_entity_poly.entity_id
_entity_poly.type
_entity_poly.pdbx_seq_one_letter_code
_entity_poly.pdbx_strand_id
1 'polypeptide(L)'
;MGDTTDGHLREIDERGYTVVEAAIDLDLVDALVDDLDRLVHDLAVVPASNAFEGTRTTRVYNLLAHGPHFEQIPVHPTILPICEGVLDPGLLVSSLSSIAIGPGETAQPIHADDQVLPLPKPHPATVCNTMWALTDFTEANGATRVIPGSHRADHSPDLTRAYDSVPAEMPRGSVLVWHGSMWHGGGANTTSQRRIGIAMNYCAGYIRQQENQQLGIARATVARFPRRLQELVGYGIYRGLIGHIDKQVPAAVLLGSDADPRLLWDRATPVAAPPD
;
A
#
# COMPACT_ATOMS: atom_id res chain seq x y z
N MET A 1 -10.40 -3.72 -25.47
CA MET A 1 -10.83 -4.72 -24.46
C MET A 1 -10.66 -4.01 -23.15
N GLY A 2 -11.72 -3.80 -22.37
CA GLY A 2 -11.59 -3.13 -21.07
C GLY A 2 -10.64 -3.94 -20.17
N ASP A 3 -9.72 -3.25 -19.52
CA ASP A 3 -8.80 -3.83 -18.54
C ASP A 3 -9.61 -4.48 -17.43
N THR A 4 -9.59 -5.80 -17.37
CA THR A 4 -10.26 -6.57 -16.32
C THR A 4 -9.26 -6.84 -15.20
N THR A 5 -9.74 -7.07 -13.97
CA THR A 5 -8.89 -7.49 -12.84
C THR A 5 -7.96 -8.65 -13.24
N ASP A 6 -8.46 -9.65 -13.97
CA ASP A 6 -7.66 -10.79 -14.46
C ASP A 6 -6.56 -10.35 -15.44
N GLY A 7 -6.80 -9.29 -16.24
CA GLY A 7 -5.79 -8.72 -17.13
C GLY A 7 -4.62 -8.14 -16.32
N HIS A 8 -4.93 -7.33 -15.33
CA HIS A 8 -3.93 -6.74 -14.45
C HIS A 8 -3.17 -7.79 -13.63
N LEU A 9 -3.85 -8.82 -13.13
CA LEU A 9 -3.20 -9.93 -12.42
C LEU A 9 -2.20 -10.70 -13.30
N ARG A 10 -2.54 -10.95 -14.58
CA ARG A 10 -1.60 -11.57 -15.54
C ARG A 10 -0.36 -10.69 -15.77
N GLU A 11 -0.54 -9.37 -15.95
CA GLU A 11 0.58 -8.46 -16.10
C GLU A 11 1.49 -8.45 -14.86
N ILE A 12 0.90 -8.44 -13.66
CA ILE A 12 1.67 -8.51 -12.40
C ILE A 12 2.42 -9.84 -12.30
N ASP A 13 1.80 -10.96 -12.66
CA ASP A 13 2.48 -12.25 -12.68
C ASP A 13 3.63 -12.27 -13.70
N GLU A 14 3.45 -11.72 -14.89
CA GLU A 14 4.45 -11.74 -15.96
C GLU A 14 5.58 -10.73 -15.72
N ARG A 15 5.24 -9.48 -15.36
CA ARG A 15 6.15 -8.34 -15.35
C ARG A 15 6.47 -7.83 -13.94
N GLY A 16 5.69 -8.22 -12.94
CA GLY A 16 5.78 -7.73 -11.56
C GLY A 16 4.93 -6.49 -11.28
N TYR A 17 4.31 -5.87 -12.29
CA TYR A 17 3.50 -4.65 -12.14
C TYR A 17 2.49 -4.48 -13.26
N THR A 18 1.52 -3.60 -13.02
CA THR A 18 0.56 -3.10 -14.00
C THR A 18 0.24 -1.62 -13.74
N VAL A 19 -0.27 -0.92 -14.74
CA VAL A 19 -0.79 0.45 -14.62
C VAL A 19 -2.27 0.45 -14.93
N VAL A 20 -3.08 0.98 -14.01
CA VAL A 20 -4.51 1.22 -14.20
C VAL A 20 -4.70 2.69 -14.53
N GLU A 21 -4.89 3.01 -15.81
CA GLU A 21 -5.08 4.40 -16.25
C GLU A 21 -6.48 4.91 -15.88
N ALA A 22 -6.59 6.22 -15.61
CA ALA A 22 -7.83 6.91 -15.26
C ALA A 22 -8.63 6.16 -14.15
N ALA A 23 -7.92 5.62 -13.16
CA ALA A 23 -8.51 4.85 -12.08
C ALA A 23 -9.30 5.72 -11.11
N ILE A 24 -8.88 6.96 -10.89
CA ILE A 24 -9.49 7.90 -9.94
C ILE A 24 -10.01 9.17 -10.63
N ASP A 25 -11.14 9.63 -10.16
CA ASP A 25 -11.73 10.90 -10.63
C ASP A 25 -10.80 12.08 -10.34
N LEU A 26 -10.68 12.99 -11.29
CA LEU A 26 -9.80 14.15 -11.17
C LEU A 26 -10.21 15.10 -10.04
N ASP A 27 -11.50 15.18 -9.71
CA ASP A 27 -11.99 15.94 -8.54
C ASP A 27 -11.44 15.39 -7.23
N LEU A 28 -11.36 14.05 -7.11
CA LEU A 28 -10.73 13.42 -5.94
C LEU A 28 -9.22 13.66 -5.94
N VAL A 29 -8.58 13.62 -7.10
CA VAL A 29 -7.14 13.95 -7.22
C VAL A 29 -6.87 15.37 -6.72
N ASP A 30 -7.66 16.35 -7.13
CA ASP A 30 -7.51 17.74 -6.70
C ASP A 30 -7.74 17.90 -5.19
N ALA A 31 -8.79 17.27 -4.64
CA ALA A 31 -9.05 17.27 -3.20
C ALA A 31 -7.91 16.63 -2.38
N LEU A 32 -7.30 15.54 -2.88
CA LEU A 32 -6.14 14.91 -2.25
C LEU A 32 -4.90 15.81 -2.28
N VAL A 33 -4.66 16.52 -3.36
CA VAL A 33 -3.55 17.51 -3.45
C VAL A 33 -3.75 18.65 -2.46
N ASP A 34 -4.95 19.22 -2.39
CA ASP A 34 -5.29 20.29 -1.45
C ASP A 34 -5.12 19.85 0.01
N ASP A 35 -5.58 18.64 0.35
CA ASP A 35 -5.40 18.07 1.68
C ASP A 35 -3.92 17.86 2.01
N LEU A 36 -3.13 17.37 1.05
CA LEU A 36 -1.69 17.15 1.26
C LEU A 36 -0.93 18.46 1.42
N ASP A 37 -1.23 19.49 0.64
CA ASP A 37 -0.59 20.80 0.78
C ASP A 37 -0.96 21.45 2.13
N ARG A 38 -2.20 21.33 2.58
CA ARG A 38 -2.62 21.73 3.93
C ARG A 38 -1.85 20.97 5.01
N LEU A 39 -1.73 19.63 4.89
CA LEU A 39 -1.03 18.80 5.89
C LEU A 39 0.47 19.10 5.94
N VAL A 40 1.12 19.32 4.80
CA VAL A 40 2.53 19.72 4.75
C VAL A 40 2.75 21.04 5.51
N HIS A 41 1.83 22.00 5.36
CA HIS A 41 1.87 23.25 6.10
C HIS A 41 1.59 23.06 7.59
N ASP A 42 0.49 22.41 7.96
CA ASP A 42 0.00 22.31 9.34
C ASP A 42 0.91 21.47 10.23
N LEU A 43 1.54 20.43 9.64
CA LEU A 43 2.50 19.56 10.33
C LEU A 43 3.94 20.04 10.22
N ALA A 44 4.18 21.18 9.55
CA ALA A 44 5.51 21.72 9.28
C ALA A 44 6.47 20.67 8.68
N VAL A 45 5.98 19.90 7.68
CA VAL A 45 6.73 18.81 7.07
C VAL A 45 7.94 19.37 6.33
N VAL A 46 9.11 18.82 6.60
CA VAL A 46 10.37 19.13 5.91
C VAL A 46 10.89 17.90 5.17
N PRO A 47 11.69 18.08 4.10
CA PRO A 47 12.33 16.96 3.43
C PRO A 47 13.22 16.16 4.40
N ALA A 48 13.33 14.84 4.15
CA ALA A 48 14.29 14.01 4.88
C ALA A 48 15.74 14.41 4.56
N SER A 49 16.68 13.89 5.35
CA SER A 49 18.12 14.17 5.20
C SER A 49 18.92 12.92 4.83
N ASN A 50 18.30 11.98 4.11
CA ASN A 50 18.94 10.72 3.73
C ASN A 50 18.68 10.39 2.24
N ALA A 51 19.55 9.57 1.66
CA ALA A 51 19.49 9.22 0.23
C ALA A 51 18.31 8.30 -0.14
N PHE A 52 17.70 7.62 0.84
CA PHE A 52 16.59 6.71 0.58
C PHE A 52 15.27 7.47 0.46
N GLU A 53 14.98 8.37 1.37
CA GLU A 53 13.74 9.16 1.33
C GLU A 53 13.86 10.40 0.44
N GLY A 54 15.08 10.85 0.16
CA GLY A 54 15.40 12.04 -0.60
C GLY A 54 15.65 13.28 0.28
N THR A 55 16.38 14.25 -0.26
CA THR A 55 16.69 15.51 0.43
C THR A 55 15.82 16.68 -0.02
N ARG A 56 15.03 16.48 -1.06
CA ARG A 56 14.06 17.43 -1.63
C ARG A 56 12.65 16.81 -1.77
N THR A 57 12.45 15.67 -1.13
CA THR A 57 11.18 14.93 -1.12
C THR A 57 10.51 15.10 0.23
N THR A 58 9.25 15.55 0.23
CA THR A 58 8.42 15.62 1.44
C THR A 58 7.47 14.43 1.49
N ARG A 59 7.21 13.93 2.71
CA ARG A 59 6.30 12.81 2.97
C ARG A 59 5.38 13.14 4.12
N VAL A 60 4.11 12.79 3.99
CA VAL A 60 3.15 12.76 5.09
C VAL A 60 2.77 11.31 5.30
N TYR A 61 2.96 10.81 6.51
CA TYR A 61 2.65 9.44 6.90
C TYR A 61 1.28 9.34 7.55
N ASN A 62 0.77 8.12 7.73
CA ASN A 62 -0.46 7.79 8.44
C ASN A 62 -1.68 8.60 7.93
N LEU A 63 -1.84 8.70 6.62
CA LEU A 63 -2.85 9.56 6.00
C LEU A 63 -4.29 9.23 6.42
N LEU A 64 -4.59 7.99 6.80
CA LEU A 64 -5.92 7.61 7.32
C LEU A 64 -6.32 8.34 8.63
N ALA A 65 -5.37 8.92 9.34
CA ALA A 65 -5.65 9.75 10.51
C ALA A 65 -6.03 11.20 10.16
N HIS A 66 -5.89 11.61 8.88
CA HIS A 66 -5.87 13.01 8.48
C HIS A 66 -7.04 13.48 7.61
N GLY A 67 -7.98 12.62 7.25
CA GLY A 67 -9.18 13.08 6.55
C GLY A 67 -9.86 12.03 5.65
N PRO A 68 -11.13 12.29 5.28
CA PRO A 68 -11.99 11.30 4.61
C PRO A 68 -11.60 11.04 3.16
N HIS A 69 -10.90 11.94 2.47
CA HIS A 69 -10.47 11.68 1.10
C HIS A 69 -9.46 10.51 1.05
N PHE A 70 -8.59 10.40 2.06
CA PHE A 70 -7.63 9.29 2.16
C PHE A 70 -8.28 7.95 2.46
N GLU A 71 -9.49 7.95 3.08
CA GLU A 71 -10.23 6.72 3.39
C GLU A 71 -10.70 5.98 2.13
N GLN A 72 -10.84 6.69 1.01
CA GLN A 72 -11.30 6.13 -0.26
C GLN A 72 -10.22 5.28 -0.96
N ILE A 73 -8.96 5.55 -0.68
CA ILE A 73 -7.81 4.90 -1.35
C ILE A 73 -7.75 3.39 -1.06
N PRO A 74 -7.72 2.91 0.20
CA PRO A 74 -7.56 1.49 0.49
C PRO A 74 -8.75 0.62 0.11
N VAL A 75 -9.92 1.20 -0.11
CA VAL A 75 -11.16 0.50 -0.47
C VAL A 75 -11.60 0.77 -1.90
N HIS A 76 -10.71 1.31 -2.73
CA HIS A 76 -11.05 1.68 -4.10
C HIS A 76 -11.55 0.48 -4.92
N PRO A 77 -12.72 0.59 -5.57
CA PRO A 77 -13.42 -0.57 -6.14
C PRO A 77 -12.69 -1.26 -7.29
N THR A 78 -11.80 -0.56 -7.98
CA THR A 78 -10.99 -1.14 -9.07
C THR A 78 -9.64 -1.66 -8.56
N ILE A 79 -8.99 -0.96 -7.63
CA ILE A 79 -7.61 -1.26 -7.20
C ILE A 79 -7.57 -2.36 -6.13
N LEU A 80 -8.48 -2.31 -5.13
CA LEU A 80 -8.50 -3.31 -4.06
C LEU A 80 -8.63 -4.75 -4.58
N PRO A 81 -9.53 -5.07 -5.55
CA PRO A 81 -9.61 -6.43 -6.09
C PRO A 81 -8.32 -6.94 -6.76
N ILE A 82 -7.53 -6.05 -7.37
CA ILE A 82 -6.23 -6.43 -7.93
C ILE A 82 -5.27 -6.81 -6.80
N CYS A 83 -5.20 -6.00 -5.75
CA CYS A 83 -4.34 -6.27 -4.58
C CYS A 83 -4.78 -7.54 -3.83
N GLU A 84 -6.10 -7.78 -3.72
CA GLU A 84 -6.67 -9.02 -3.17
C GLU A 84 -6.29 -10.26 -4.01
N GLY A 85 -6.23 -10.10 -5.33
CA GLY A 85 -5.78 -11.17 -6.23
C GLY A 85 -4.29 -11.48 -6.11
N VAL A 86 -3.46 -10.49 -5.79
CA VAL A 86 -2.01 -10.67 -5.56
C VAL A 86 -1.73 -11.30 -4.19
N LEU A 87 -2.45 -10.90 -3.15
CA LEU A 87 -2.23 -11.35 -1.76
C LEU A 87 -3.26 -12.39 -1.31
N ASP A 88 -4.37 -11.96 -0.86
CA ASP A 88 -5.67 -12.62 -0.63
C ASP A 88 -6.65 -11.58 -0.01
N PRO A 89 -7.96 -11.88 0.10
CA PRO A 89 -8.93 -10.94 0.68
C PRO A 89 -8.69 -10.57 2.15
N GLY A 90 -7.81 -11.29 2.85
CA GLY A 90 -7.43 -11.00 4.24
C GLY A 90 -6.29 -10.01 4.39
N LEU A 91 -5.85 -9.37 3.31
CA LEU A 91 -4.77 -8.37 3.32
C LEU A 91 -5.07 -7.20 4.28
N LEU A 92 -4.00 -6.51 4.70
CA LEU A 92 -4.06 -5.34 5.57
C LEU A 92 -3.41 -4.12 4.90
N VAL A 93 -3.87 -2.93 5.26
CA VAL A 93 -3.14 -1.67 5.01
C VAL A 93 -1.83 -1.73 5.79
N SER A 94 -0.71 -1.80 5.08
CA SER A 94 0.61 -1.78 5.69
C SER A 94 1.07 -0.36 5.99
N SER A 95 0.93 0.54 5.01
CA SER A 95 1.15 1.98 5.19
C SER A 95 0.38 2.78 4.15
N LEU A 96 0.06 4.04 4.48
CA LEU A 96 -0.51 5.00 3.53
C LEU A 96 0.17 6.35 3.74
N SER A 97 1.00 6.75 2.78
CA SER A 97 1.79 7.97 2.86
C SER A 97 1.84 8.73 1.53
N SER A 98 2.08 10.04 1.59
CA SER A 98 2.37 10.82 0.39
C SER A 98 3.86 10.84 0.08
N ILE A 99 4.18 11.03 -1.20
CA ILE A 99 5.55 11.24 -1.69
C ILE A 99 5.50 12.39 -2.70
N ALA A 100 6.03 13.54 -2.30
CA ALA A 100 6.15 14.70 -3.18
C ALA A 100 7.63 14.96 -3.49
N ILE A 101 8.06 14.54 -4.69
CA ILE A 101 9.44 14.70 -5.17
C ILE A 101 9.61 16.12 -5.70
N GLY A 102 10.46 16.91 -5.03
CA GLY A 102 10.75 18.29 -5.40
C GLY A 102 11.75 18.42 -6.55
N PRO A 103 11.85 19.62 -7.13
CA PRO A 103 12.83 19.93 -8.17
C PRO A 103 14.26 19.65 -7.76
N GLY A 104 15.02 18.97 -8.62
CA GLY A 104 16.43 18.62 -8.38
C GLY A 104 16.64 17.45 -7.41
N GLU A 105 15.61 16.67 -7.07
CA GLU A 105 15.77 15.44 -6.31
C GLU A 105 16.49 14.38 -7.14
N THR A 106 17.36 13.62 -6.48
CA THR A 106 18.08 12.49 -7.09
C THR A 106 17.24 11.23 -7.09
N ALA A 107 17.59 10.27 -7.96
CA ALA A 107 16.91 8.98 -7.98
C ALA A 107 17.14 8.22 -6.68
N GLN A 108 16.11 7.56 -6.21
CA GLN A 108 16.15 6.64 -5.08
C GLN A 108 16.94 5.37 -5.44
N PRO A 109 17.70 4.77 -4.52
CA PRO A 109 18.28 3.45 -4.73
C PRO A 109 17.21 2.42 -5.10
N ILE A 110 17.53 1.53 -6.05
CA ILE A 110 16.64 0.42 -6.41
C ILE A 110 16.56 -0.55 -5.23
N HIS A 111 15.33 -0.87 -4.84
CA HIS A 111 15.01 -1.72 -3.69
C HIS A 111 13.79 -2.61 -3.99
N ALA A 112 13.51 -3.56 -3.12
CA ALA A 112 12.25 -4.31 -3.08
C ALA A 112 11.63 -4.12 -1.70
N ASP A 113 10.31 -3.85 -1.64
CA ASP A 113 9.65 -3.48 -0.37
C ASP A 113 9.62 -4.62 0.64
N ASP A 114 9.65 -5.86 0.18
CA ASP A 114 9.67 -7.04 1.01
C ASP A 114 11.11 -7.52 1.38
N GLN A 115 12.16 -6.82 0.94
CA GLN A 115 13.54 -7.24 1.21
C GLN A 115 13.93 -7.23 2.70
N VAL A 116 13.14 -6.53 3.53
CA VAL A 116 13.31 -6.52 5.00
C VAL A 116 12.73 -7.77 5.67
N LEU A 117 11.93 -8.57 4.95
CA LEU A 117 11.36 -9.80 5.48
C LEU A 117 12.40 -10.94 5.38
N PRO A 118 12.59 -11.73 6.45
CA PRO A 118 13.59 -12.81 6.45
C PRO A 118 13.06 -14.06 5.72
N LEU A 119 12.63 -13.90 4.49
CA LEU A 119 12.10 -14.96 3.64
C LEU A 119 13.08 -15.29 2.51
N PRO A 120 13.27 -16.57 2.18
CA PRO A 120 14.06 -16.94 1.01
C PRO A 120 13.36 -16.48 -0.27
N LYS A 121 14.13 -16.00 -1.24
CA LYS A 121 13.61 -15.61 -2.56
C LYS A 121 13.75 -16.76 -3.58
N PRO A 122 12.83 -16.89 -4.55
CA PRO A 122 11.53 -16.19 -4.61
C PRO A 122 10.53 -16.79 -3.61
N HIS A 123 9.55 -16.00 -3.18
CA HIS A 123 8.47 -16.45 -2.30
C HIS A 123 7.11 -15.90 -2.77
N PRO A 124 5.98 -16.47 -2.34
CA PRO A 124 4.66 -15.90 -2.60
C PRO A 124 4.58 -14.45 -2.16
N ALA A 125 3.74 -13.65 -2.81
CA ALA A 125 3.58 -12.25 -2.47
C ALA A 125 3.19 -12.08 -0.99
N THR A 126 3.96 -11.27 -0.27
CA THR A 126 3.69 -10.87 1.12
C THR A 126 3.34 -9.39 1.23
N VAL A 127 3.66 -8.64 0.18
CA VAL A 127 3.40 -7.21 0.02
C VAL A 127 2.88 -6.97 -1.40
N CYS A 128 1.89 -6.11 -1.53
CA CYS A 128 1.42 -5.56 -2.80
C CYS A 128 1.27 -4.06 -2.63
N ASN A 129 1.94 -3.31 -3.48
CA ASN A 129 2.01 -1.86 -3.35
C ASN A 129 1.32 -1.15 -4.49
N THR A 130 0.90 0.07 -4.22
CA THR A 130 0.29 0.94 -5.22
C THR A 130 0.86 2.35 -5.12
N MET A 131 1.03 3.01 -6.28
CA MET A 131 1.41 4.42 -6.38
C MET A 131 0.33 5.16 -7.16
N TRP A 132 -0.31 6.10 -6.51
CA TRP A 132 -1.42 6.91 -7.01
C TRP A 132 -0.88 8.21 -7.56
N ALA A 133 -1.00 8.42 -8.86
CA ALA A 133 -0.47 9.61 -9.53
C ALA A 133 -1.40 10.81 -9.33
N LEU A 134 -1.01 11.75 -8.47
CA LEU A 134 -1.74 13.02 -8.28
C LEU A 134 -1.28 14.12 -9.24
N THR A 135 -0.12 13.95 -9.86
CA THR A 135 0.38 14.69 -11.03
C THR A 135 0.71 13.68 -12.11
N ASP A 136 0.98 14.12 -13.34
CA ASP A 136 1.56 13.23 -14.34
C ASP A 136 2.92 12.70 -13.84
N PHE A 137 3.17 11.42 -14.09
CA PHE A 137 4.45 10.77 -13.83
C PHE A 137 5.18 10.59 -15.16
N THR A 138 6.29 11.27 -15.31
CA THR A 138 7.17 11.19 -16.48
C THR A 138 8.58 10.87 -16.06
N GLU A 139 9.39 10.37 -16.97
CA GLU A 139 10.81 10.12 -16.66
C GLU A 139 11.49 11.39 -16.12
N ALA A 140 11.20 12.55 -16.72
CA ALA A 140 11.82 13.82 -16.36
C ALA A 140 11.46 14.30 -14.94
N ASN A 141 10.27 13.98 -14.41
CA ASN A 141 9.83 14.44 -13.07
C ASN A 141 9.94 13.39 -11.98
N GLY A 142 10.57 12.25 -12.27
CA GLY A 142 10.83 11.22 -11.27
C GLY A 142 9.74 10.15 -11.19
N ALA A 143 9.15 9.75 -12.33
CA ALA A 143 8.29 8.56 -12.38
C ALA A 143 8.99 7.38 -11.70
N THR A 144 8.20 6.50 -11.06
CA THR A 144 8.72 5.29 -10.43
C THR A 144 9.45 4.45 -11.47
N ARG A 145 10.70 4.14 -11.20
CA ARG A 145 11.51 3.23 -12.02
C ARG A 145 11.28 1.80 -11.58
N VAL A 146 11.09 0.91 -12.53
CA VAL A 146 10.80 -0.51 -12.30
C VAL A 146 11.75 -1.39 -13.11
N ILE A 147 12.02 -2.59 -12.61
CA ILE A 147 12.76 -3.62 -13.34
C ILE A 147 11.80 -4.77 -13.62
N PRO A 148 11.23 -4.86 -14.84
CA PRO A 148 10.25 -5.88 -15.17
C PRO A 148 10.78 -7.29 -14.95
N GLY A 149 9.98 -8.17 -14.33
CA GLY A 149 10.32 -9.56 -14.06
C GLY A 149 11.21 -9.79 -12.83
N SER A 150 11.73 -8.73 -12.19
CA SER A 150 12.64 -8.84 -11.04
C SER A 150 12.02 -9.45 -9.78
N HIS A 151 10.68 -9.46 -9.67
CA HIS A 151 9.98 -10.12 -8.57
C HIS A 151 10.21 -11.64 -8.49
N ARG A 152 10.73 -12.23 -9.58
CA ARG A 152 11.10 -13.65 -9.66
C ARG A 152 12.57 -13.92 -9.35
N ALA A 153 13.35 -12.89 -9.03
CA ALA A 153 14.76 -13.04 -8.67
C ALA A 153 14.92 -13.87 -7.39
N ASP A 154 16.01 -14.63 -7.32
CA ASP A 154 16.38 -15.47 -6.17
C ASP A 154 17.12 -14.69 -5.06
N HIS A 155 17.24 -13.37 -5.21
CA HIS A 155 17.90 -12.47 -4.27
C HIS A 155 17.23 -11.10 -4.27
N SER A 156 17.54 -10.27 -3.28
CA SER A 156 17.15 -8.86 -3.23
C SER A 156 18.16 -7.97 -3.92
N PRO A 157 17.75 -6.77 -4.42
CA PRO A 157 18.71 -5.85 -5.02
C PRO A 157 19.70 -5.32 -3.98
N ASP A 158 20.91 -5.04 -4.44
CA ASP A 158 21.93 -4.34 -3.67
C ASP A 158 21.70 -2.82 -3.83
N LEU A 159 21.40 -2.14 -2.73
CA LEU A 159 21.09 -0.70 -2.71
C LEU A 159 22.25 0.20 -3.18
N THR A 160 23.47 -0.34 -3.25
CA THR A 160 24.67 0.42 -3.67
C THR A 160 24.94 0.30 -5.17
N ARG A 161 24.20 -0.54 -5.88
CA ARG A 161 24.42 -0.81 -7.31
C ARG A 161 23.42 -0.04 -8.18
N ALA A 162 23.90 0.37 -9.36
CA ALA A 162 23.03 0.85 -10.42
C ALA A 162 22.44 -0.33 -11.20
N TYR A 163 21.18 -0.19 -11.62
CA TYR A 163 20.45 -1.18 -12.40
C TYR A 163 19.76 -0.51 -13.59
N ASP A 164 19.75 -1.21 -14.72
CA ASP A 164 18.92 -0.82 -15.84
C ASP A 164 17.44 -0.96 -15.43
N SER A 165 16.70 0.11 -15.59
CA SER A 165 15.30 0.18 -15.17
C SER A 165 14.51 1.07 -16.13
N VAL A 166 13.20 0.88 -16.20
CA VAL A 166 12.32 1.68 -17.06
C VAL A 166 11.40 2.57 -16.21
N PRO A 167 11.08 3.78 -16.66
CA PRO A 167 10.10 4.63 -15.96
C PRO A 167 8.69 4.06 -16.16
N ALA A 168 7.92 3.94 -15.08
CA ALA A 168 6.49 3.69 -15.13
C ALA A 168 5.77 5.04 -15.33
N GLU A 169 5.80 5.53 -16.56
CA GLU A 169 5.10 6.78 -16.92
C GLU A 169 3.58 6.56 -16.92
N MET A 170 2.85 7.52 -16.38
CA MET A 170 1.39 7.46 -16.35
C MET A 170 0.78 8.85 -16.14
N PRO A 171 -0.39 9.15 -16.74
CA PRO A 171 -1.09 10.41 -16.50
C PRO A 171 -1.64 10.47 -15.06
N ARG A 172 -1.88 11.70 -14.57
CA ARG A 172 -2.57 11.93 -13.30
C ARG A 172 -3.90 11.20 -13.26
N GLY A 173 -4.27 10.68 -12.10
CA GLY A 173 -5.46 9.84 -11.93
C GLY A 173 -5.22 8.36 -12.22
N SER A 174 -4.02 7.97 -12.61
CA SER A 174 -3.63 6.56 -12.80
C SER A 174 -3.04 5.96 -11.52
N VAL A 175 -3.03 4.63 -11.45
CA VAL A 175 -2.45 3.88 -10.33
C VAL A 175 -1.52 2.79 -10.86
N LEU A 176 -0.27 2.83 -10.44
CA LEU A 176 0.69 1.73 -10.61
C LEU A 176 0.50 0.74 -9.47
N VAL A 177 0.33 -0.55 -9.79
CA VAL A 177 0.21 -1.66 -8.83
C VAL A 177 1.34 -2.64 -9.06
N TRP A 178 2.04 -3.09 -7.99
CA TRP A 178 3.17 -4.01 -8.14
C TRP A 178 3.33 -5.01 -7.01
N HIS A 179 3.93 -6.15 -7.34
CA HIS A 179 4.36 -7.19 -6.40
C HIS A 179 5.49 -6.68 -5.50
N GLY A 180 5.42 -6.90 -4.20
CA GLY A 180 6.38 -6.36 -3.24
C GLY A 180 7.84 -6.75 -3.45
N SER A 181 8.09 -7.88 -4.14
CA SER A 181 9.45 -8.31 -4.53
C SER A 181 9.97 -7.63 -5.80
N MET A 182 9.16 -6.84 -6.51
CA MET A 182 9.62 -6.13 -7.70
C MET A 182 10.65 -5.06 -7.32
N TRP A 183 11.76 -5.04 -8.05
CA TRP A 183 12.81 -4.04 -7.87
C TRP A 183 12.38 -2.72 -8.48
N HIS A 184 12.39 -1.68 -7.67
CA HIS A 184 11.93 -0.36 -8.07
C HIS A 184 12.59 0.76 -7.25
N GLY A 185 12.32 2.00 -7.63
CA GLY A 185 12.76 3.19 -6.91
C GLY A 185 12.17 4.46 -7.52
N GLY A 186 12.15 5.55 -6.79
CA GLY A 186 11.77 6.86 -7.35
C GLY A 186 12.80 7.33 -8.37
N GLY A 187 12.35 7.90 -9.50
CA GLY A 187 13.22 8.54 -10.48
C GLY A 187 13.72 9.90 -9.99
N ALA A 188 14.76 10.45 -10.65
CA ALA A 188 15.20 11.81 -10.40
C ALA A 188 14.21 12.83 -10.96
N ASN A 189 13.98 13.93 -10.27
CA ASN A 189 13.18 15.04 -10.77
C ASN A 189 14.08 16.16 -11.33
N THR A 190 14.20 16.22 -12.64
CA THR A 190 14.98 17.24 -13.35
C THR A 190 14.15 18.44 -13.77
N THR A 191 12.85 18.46 -13.46
CA THR A 191 11.93 19.54 -13.79
C THR A 191 11.88 20.62 -12.71
N SER A 192 11.16 21.71 -12.97
CA SER A 192 10.88 22.76 -12.00
C SER A 192 9.60 22.54 -11.18
N GLN A 193 8.88 21.43 -11.41
CA GLN A 193 7.61 21.14 -10.75
C GLN A 193 7.76 19.97 -9.77
N ARG A 194 6.93 19.94 -8.71
CA ARG A 194 6.83 18.77 -7.82
C ARG A 194 6.08 17.63 -8.53
N ARG A 195 6.53 16.39 -8.32
CA ARG A 195 5.77 15.19 -8.66
C ARG A 195 5.13 14.66 -7.39
N ILE A 196 3.80 14.62 -7.33
CA ILE A 196 3.02 14.24 -6.15
C ILE A 196 2.35 12.91 -6.39
N GLY A 197 2.52 11.97 -5.46
CA GLY A 197 1.80 10.70 -5.44
C GLY A 197 1.50 10.24 -4.02
N ILE A 198 0.59 9.28 -3.91
CA ILE A 198 0.31 8.57 -2.66
C ILE A 198 0.79 7.13 -2.83
N ALA A 199 1.67 6.70 -1.92
CA ALA A 199 2.08 5.32 -1.78
C ALA A 199 1.13 4.61 -0.80
N MET A 200 0.40 3.62 -1.30
CA MET A 200 -0.46 2.77 -0.51
C MET A 200 0.09 1.35 -0.56
N ASN A 201 0.53 0.84 0.57
CA ASN A 201 1.15 -0.47 0.68
C ASN A 201 0.21 -1.42 1.42
N TYR A 202 -0.08 -2.59 0.81
CA TYR A 202 -0.77 -3.69 1.46
C TYR A 202 0.22 -4.77 1.87
N CYS A 203 -0.09 -5.49 2.95
CA CYS A 203 0.63 -6.71 3.32
C CYS A 203 -0.35 -7.87 3.52
N ALA A 204 0.14 -9.10 3.41
CA ALA A 204 -0.63 -10.27 3.74
C ALA A 204 -1.10 -10.22 5.21
N GLY A 205 -2.30 -10.73 5.49
CA GLY A 205 -2.93 -10.63 6.81
C GLY A 205 -2.19 -11.27 7.99
N TYR A 206 -1.12 -12.01 7.69
CA TYR A 206 -0.22 -12.62 8.67
C TYR A 206 1.13 -11.88 8.79
N ILE A 207 1.31 -10.77 8.06
CA ILE A 207 2.50 -9.90 8.11
C ILE A 207 2.18 -8.68 8.97
N ARG A 208 3.12 -8.27 9.81
CA ARG A 208 2.99 -7.05 10.60
C ARG A 208 3.02 -5.83 9.68
N GLN A 209 2.06 -4.93 9.84
CA GLN A 209 1.96 -3.67 9.12
C GLN A 209 3.19 -2.78 9.34
N GLN A 210 3.64 -2.09 8.31
CA GLN A 210 4.76 -1.14 8.37
C GLN A 210 4.44 0.07 9.27
N GLU A 211 3.26 0.67 9.10
CA GLU A 211 2.70 1.64 10.04
C GLU A 211 1.72 0.93 10.97
N ASN A 212 1.78 1.23 12.26
CA ASN A 212 0.85 0.66 13.23
C ASN A 212 -0.51 1.36 13.15
N GLN A 213 -1.35 0.92 12.22
CA GLN A 213 -2.66 1.52 11.96
C GLN A 213 -3.57 1.47 13.19
N GLN A 214 -3.52 0.39 13.98
CA GLN A 214 -4.36 0.20 15.15
C GLN A 214 -4.05 1.20 16.29
N LEU A 215 -2.80 1.61 16.42
CA LEU A 215 -2.36 2.59 17.43
C LEU A 215 -2.24 4.00 16.86
N GLY A 216 -1.93 4.14 15.56
CA GLY A 216 -1.70 5.41 14.88
C GLY A 216 -2.98 6.16 14.52
N ILE A 217 -4.13 5.47 14.44
CA ILE A 217 -5.42 6.08 14.12
C ILE A 217 -6.29 6.10 15.37
N ALA A 218 -6.84 7.26 15.70
CA ALA A 218 -7.74 7.39 16.86
C ALA A 218 -8.95 6.45 16.71
N ARG A 219 -9.29 5.71 17.78
CA ARG A 219 -10.40 4.75 17.77
C ARG A 219 -11.72 5.36 17.30
N ALA A 220 -12.00 6.61 17.68
CA ALA A 220 -13.19 7.34 17.24
C ALA A 220 -13.20 7.59 15.71
N THR A 221 -12.02 7.69 15.09
CA THR A 221 -11.88 7.78 13.62
C THR A 221 -12.18 6.42 13.00
N VAL A 222 -11.56 5.35 13.48
CA VAL A 222 -11.79 3.98 12.98
C VAL A 222 -13.26 3.57 13.10
N ALA A 223 -13.95 4.00 14.17
CA ALA A 223 -15.38 3.71 14.37
C ALA A 223 -16.28 4.28 13.24
N ARG A 224 -15.82 5.32 12.54
CA ARG A 224 -16.55 5.91 11.39
C ARG A 224 -16.21 5.29 10.05
N PHE A 225 -15.13 4.49 9.98
CA PHE A 225 -14.73 3.83 8.75
C PHE A 225 -15.78 2.82 8.28
N PRO A 226 -15.97 2.64 6.97
CA PRO A 226 -16.69 1.50 6.44
C PRO A 226 -16.09 0.19 6.97
N ARG A 227 -16.93 -0.83 7.15
CA ARG A 227 -16.51 -2.13 7.70
C ARG A 227 -15.24 -2.67 7.02
N ARG A 228 -15.20 -2.64 5.68
CA ARG A 228 -14.03 -3.13 4.95
C ARG A 228 -12.75 -2.38 5.33
N LEU A 229 -12.80 -1.07 5.49
CA LEU A 229 -11.65 -0.28 5.92
C LEU A 229 -11.24 -0.60 7.36
N GLN A 230 -12.22 -0.84 8.27
CA GLN A 230 -11.91 -1.31 9.63
C GLN A 230 -11.16 -2.64 9.61
N GLU A 231 -11.58 -3.59 8.77
CA GLU A 231 -10.89 -4.88 8.59
C GLU A 231 -9.47 -4.67 8.05
N LEU A 232 -9.30 -3.84 7.03
CA LEU A 232 -8.02 -3.52 6.41
C LEU A 232 -7.01 -2.85 7.36
N VAL A 233 -7.47 -2.05 8.33
CA VAL A 233 -6.57 -1.44 9.34
C VAL A 233 -6.33 -2.35 10.55
N GLY A 234 -6.82 -3.61 10.52
CA GLY A 234 -6.51 -4.63 11.51
C GLY A 234 -7.57 -4.84 12.59
N TYR A 235 -8.82 -4.36 12.39
CA TYR A 235 -9.95 -4.62 13.28
C TYR A 235 -10.75 -5.87 12.88
N GLY A 236 -10.28 -6.63 11.88
CA GLY A 236 -10.77 -7.95 11.49
C GLY A 236 -9.95 -9.09 12.09
N ILE A 237 -10.25 -10.32 11.64
CA ILE A 237 -9.50 -11.54 11.96
C ILE A 237 -9.10 -12.25 10.67
N TYR A 238 -7.81 -12.54 10.50
CA TYR A 238 -7.32 -13.26 9.35
C TYR A 238 -7.54 -14.77 9.52
N ARG A 239 -8.20 -15.38 8.54
CA ARG A 239 -8.51 -16.83 8.47
C ARG A 239 -9.13 -17.41 9.76
N GLY A 240 -9.88 -16.58 10.50
CA GLY A 240 -10.58 -17.01 11.70
C GLY A 240 -9.68 -17.25 12.92
N LEU A 241 -8.40 -16.84 12.88
CA LEU A 241 -7.45 -17.09 13.97
C LEU A 241 -6.56 -15.89 14.29
N ILE A 242 -5.88 -15.31 13.31
CA ILE A 242 -4.86 -14.30 13.56
C ILE A 242 -5.51 -12.92 13.77
N GLY A 243 -5.12 -12.22 14.85
CA GLY A 243 -5.56 -10.86 15.15
C GLY A 243 -6.75 -10.76 16.11
N HIS A 244 -7.21 -11.87 16.70
CA HIS A 244 -8.34 -11.85 17.65
C HIS A 244 -7.96 -11.22 19.01
N ILE A 245 -8.97 -10.72 19.75
CA ILE A 245 -8.90 -10.32 21.16
C ILE A 245 -9.78 -11.31 21.94
N ASP A 246 -9.18 -12.15 22.77
CA ASP A 246 -9.91 -13.13 23.60
C ASP A 246 -10.97 -13.94 22.82
N LYS A 247 -10.56 -14.45 21.64
CA LYS A 247 -11.44 -15.15 20.69
C LYS A 247 -12.57 -14.29 20.11
N GLN A 248 -12.44 -12.98 20.11
CA GLN A 248 -13.41 -12.06 19.54
C GLN A 248 -12.79 -11.20 18.46
N VAL A 249 -13.62 -10.71 17.54
CA VAL A 249 -13.19 -9.74 16.52
C VAL A 249 -12.85 -8.42 17.20
N PRO A 250 -11.69 -7.81 16.91
CA PRO A 250 -11.32 -6.52 17.48
C PRO A 250 -12.39 -5.43 17.28
N ALA A 251 -13.07 -5.38 16.14
CA ALA A 251 -14.16 -4.43 15.91
C ALA A 251 -15.33 -4.62 16.87
N ALA A 252 -15.69 -5.84 17.25
CA ALA A 252 -16.75 -6.10 18.25
C ALA A 252 -16.32 -5.60 19.63
N VAL A 253 -15.10 -5.94 20.06
CA VAL A 253 -14.59 -5.58 21.40
C VAL A 253 -14.34 -4.08 21.54
N LEU A 254 -13.80 -3.45 20.50
CA LEU A 254 -13.28 -2.08 20.57
C LEU A 254 -14.25 -1.03 20.03
N LEU A 255 -15.13 -1.40 19.10
CA LEU A 255 -16.03 -0.49 18.40
C LEU A 255 -17.51 -0.80 18.67
N GLY A 256 -17.83 -1.92 19.36
CA GLY A 256 -19.20 -2.34 19.61
C GLY A 256 -19.95 -2.79 18.32
N SER A 257 -19.23 -3.23 17.29
CA SER A 257 -19.85 -3.67 16.06
C SER A 257 -20.42 -5.09 16.20
N ASP A 258 -21.53 -5.39 15.48
CA ASP A 258 -22.13 -6.73 15.38
C ASP A 258 -21.30 -7.62 14.43
N ALA A 259 -20.01 -7.76 14.67
CA ALA A 259 -19.15 -8.63 13.88
C ALA A 259 -19.31 -10.08 14.37
N ASP A 260 -19.94 -10.92 13.56
CA ASP A 260 -19.98 -12.38 13.80
C ASP A 260 -18.70 -13.03 13.25
N PRO A 261 -17.78 -13.43 14.12
CA PRO A 261 -16.58 -14.10 13.69
C PRO A 261 -16.87 -15.59 13.58
N ARG A 262 -16.77 -16.14 12.40
CA ARG A 262 -16.57 -17.58 12.26
C ARG A 262 -15.12 -17.91 12.60
N LEU A 263 -14.84 -18.01 13.87
CA LEU A 263 -13.53 -18.38 14.35
C LEU A 263 -13.20 -19.82 13.96
N LEU A 264 -11.92 -20.11 13.84
CA LEU A 264 -11.45 -21.47 13.52
C LEU A 264 -11.96 -22.50 14.56
N TRP A 265 -12.04 -22.09 15.83
CA TRP A 265 -12.54 -22.92 16.94
C TRP A 265 -14.02 -23.29 16.79
N ASP A 266 -14.84 -22.45 16.20
CA ASP A 266 -16.28 -22.70 16.00
C ASP A 266 -16.53 -23.76 14.91
N ARG A 267 -15.50 -24.08 14.12
CA ARG A 267 -15.53 -25.10 13.07
C ARG A 267 -14.99 -26.45 13.54
N ALA A 268 -14.36 -26.50 14.72
CA ALA A 268 -13.84 -27.74 15.27
C ALA A 268 -14.99 -28.67 15.67
N THR A 269 -14.89 -29.95 15.33
CA THR A 269 -15.83 -30.98 15.79
C THR A 269 -15.78 -31.03 17.33
N PRO A 270 -16.91 -30.96 18.06
CA PRO A 270 -16.91 -31.10 19.50
C PRO A 270 -16.20 -32.36 19.93
N VAL A 271 -15.26 -32.26 20.84
CA VAL A 271 -14.68 -33.45 21.50
C VAL A 271 -15.79 -34.07 22.36
N ALA A 272 -16.06 -35.36 22.18
CA ALA A 272 -17.01 -36.07 23.04
C ALA A 272 -16.60 -35.88 24.52
N ALA A 273 -17.60 -35.60 25.37
CA ALA A 273 -17.34 -35.53 26.82
C ALA A 273 -16.71 -36.86 27.28
N PRO A 274 -15.75 -36.85 28.21
CA PRO A 274 -15.25 -38.10 28.79
C PRO A 274 -16.41 -38.87 29.41
N PRO A 275 -16.45 -40.20 29.29
CA PRO A 275 -17.47 -40.98 29.99
C PRO A 275 -17.33 -40.77 31.50
N ASP A 276 -18.47 -40.62 32.19
CA ASP A 276 -18.57 -40.47 33.65
C ASP A 276 -17.92 -41.62 34.40
#